data_fcb17d4246df80909cd458b959ecde60
#
_entry.id   fcb17d4246df80909cd458b959ecde60
#
_cell.length_a   1.000
_cell.length_b   1.000
_cell.length_c   1.000
_cell.angle_alpha   90.00
_cell.angle_beta   90.00
_cell.angle_gamma   90.00
#
_symmetry.space_group_name_H-M   'P 1'
#
loop_
_entity.id
_entity.type
_entity.pdbx_description
1 polymer ?
#
loop_
_entity_poly.entity_id
_entity_poly.type
_entity_poly.pdbx_seq_one_letter_code
_entity_poly.pdbx_strand_id
1 'polypeptide(L)'
;MPIIFTNSSSSTARLLNFNTTHKIYNTASHHFHRSNSLQFATLNTKFIRTISTHCSSSSISAVQVNHETSAKVIDGKRVAKDIREEVAVEISRMKDEIGIIPGLAVILVGDRKDSATYVRNKKKACDSVGINSYEVRLAEDSTEEEVLKHISEFNDDPSVHGILVQLPLPSHMNEQNVLNAVCIEKDVDGFHPLNIGRLAMRGRDPLFVPCTPKGCIELLHRYDIPIKGKRAVVIGRSNIVGMPAALLLQREDATVSIVHSRTKNPEEITRQADIIISAVGQANMVRGSWVKPGAVLIDVGINPVEDAESPRGYRLVGDICFEEASKVASAITPVPGGVGPMTIAMLLSNTLLSAKRIHNFRTVKEIKRDFWSLVFYNQETAKEYSLKIINDEHPLGDRARARPLFRIFDMGGRMVWDFG
;
A
#
# COMPACT_ATOMS: atom_id res chain seq x y z
N MET A 1 8.14 40.39 28.45
CA MET A 1 7.36 41.47 27.84
C MET A 1 6.20 40.85 27.12
N PRO A 2 4.97 41.05 27.55
CA PRO A 2 3.78 40.53 26.87
C PRO A 2 3.32 41.51 25.79
N ILE A 3 3.02 41.03 24.61
CA ILE A 3 2.42 41.80 23.53
C ILE A 3 0.91 41.66 23.63
N ILE A 4 0.28 42.82 23.85
CA ILE A 4 -1.17 42.99 23.92
C ILE A 4 -1.70 43.14 22.49
N PHE A 5 -2.66 42.33 22.08
CA PHE A 5 -3.53 42.60 20.92
C PHE A 5 -4.85 43.12 21.35
N THR A 6 -5.21 44.33 20.92
CA THR A 6 -6.48 44.98 21.15
C THR A 6 -7.57 44.45 20.23
N ASN A 7 -8.74 44.21 20.82
CA ASN A 7 -10.00 43.86 20.18
C ASN A 7 -10.62 45.01 19.38
N SER A 8 -11.32 44.66 18.29
CA SER A 8 -12.56 45.39 17.96
C SER A 8 -13.57 44.48 17.26
N SER A 9 -14.77 44.53 17.81
CA SER A 9 -16.15 44.37 17.32
C SER A 9 -16.72 42.97 17.11
N SER A 10 -17.50 42.57 18.06
CA SER A 10 -18.93 42.15 18.08
C SER A 10 -19.42 41.08 17.13
N SER A 11 -19.74 39.92 17.70
CA SER A 11 -21.02 39.22 17.48
C SER A 11 -21.21 38.13 18.54
N THR A 12 -22.36 38.14 19.16
CA THR A 12 -22.89 37.29 20.23
C THR A 12 -22.74 35.79 19.96
N ALA A 13 -22.02 35.08 20.81
CA ALA A 13 -22.11 33.63 20.94
C ALA A 13 -22.48 33.25 22.38
N ARG A 14 -23.59 32.54 22.53
CA ARG A 14 -24.08 31.97 23.78
C ARG A 14 -23.14 30.91 24.32
N LEU A 15 -22.63 31.14 25.53
CA LEU A 15 -21.91 30.13 26.33
C LEU A 15 -22.94 29.15 26.91
N LEU A 16 -22.78 27.88 26.56
CA LEU A 16 -23.37 26.77 27.32
C LEU A 16 -22.32 26.26 28.30
N ASN A 17 -22.50 26.55 29.58
CA ASN A 17 -21.74 25.96 30.67
C ASN A 17 -22.16 24.50 30.88
N PHE A 18 -21.21 23.59 30.79
CA PHE A 18 -21.33 22.27 31.39
C PHE A 18 -20.34 22.14 32.55
N ASN A 19 -20.86 22.35 33.76
CA ASN A 19 -20.23 21.88 34.98
C ASN A 19 -20.40 20.37 35.08
N THR A 20 -19.32 19.64 35.12
CA THR A 20 -19.31 18.25 35.60
C THR A 20 -18.26 18.10 36.69
N THR A 21 -18.77 17.94 37.90
CA THR A 21 -18.06 17.71 39.16
C THR A 21 -17.36 16.34 39.14
N HIS A 22 -16.04 16.35 39.35
CA HIS A 22 -15.28 15.18 39.74
C HIS A 22 -15.65 14.74 41.18
N LYS A 23 -16.13 13.52 41.33
CA LYS A 23 -16.11 12.80 42.59
C LYS A 23 -14.94 11.80 42.59
N ILE A 24 -13.97 12.12 43.43
CA ILE A 24 -12.90 11.23 43.85
C ILE A 24 -13.49 10.28 44.90
N TYR A 25 -13.42 8.99 44.69
CA TYR A 25 -13.58 8.00 45.75
C TYR A 25 -12.27 7.28 45.99
N ASN A 26 -11.65 7.62 47.11
CA ASN A 26 -10.69 6.80 47.84
C ASN A 26 -11.48 5.84 48.74
N THR A 27 -11.23 4.52 48.62
CA THR A 27 -11.43 3.57 49.73
C THR A 27 -10.54 2.36 49.50
N ALA A 28 -9.47 2.29 50.25
CA ALA A 28 -9.28 1.33 51.33
C ALA A 28 -9.08 -0.17 50.90
N SER A 29 -7.85 -0.57 51.15
CA SER A 29 -7.32 -1.93 51.30
C SER A 29 -8.24 -2.88 52.08
N HIS A 30 -8.42 -4.09 51.54
CA HIS A 30 -8.65 -5.27 52.38
C HIS A 30 -7.81 -6.46 51.84
N HIS A 31 -6.95 -6.94 52.70
CA HIS A 31 -6.25 -8.20 52.61
C HIS A 31 -7.22 -9.37 52.50
N PHE A 32 -7.00 -10.27 51.57
CA PHE A 32 -7.42 -11.66 51.70
C PHE A 32 -6.33 -12.61 51.22
N HIS A 33 -5.66 -13.18 52.20
CA HIS A 33 -4.88 -14.42 52.07
C HIS A 33 -5.86 -15.55 51.70
N ARG A 34 -5.58 -16.26 50.62
CA ARG A 34 -5.98 -17.65 50.49
C ARG A 34 -4.96 -18.39 49.64
N SER A 35 -4.14 -19.14 50.33
CA SER A 35 -3.33 -20.24 49.86
C SER A 35 -4.23 -21.32 49.23
N ASN A 36 -3.99 -21.71 48.00
CA ASN A 36 -4.40 -23.01 47.48
C ASN A 36 -3.18 -23.68 46.86
N SER A 37 -2.68 -24.62 47.62
CA SER A 37 -1.72 -25.62 47.21
C SER A 37 -2.31 -26.53 46.15
N LEU A 38 -1.75 -26.56 44.97
CA LEU A 38 -2.01 -27.58 43.96
C LEU A 38 -1.03 -28.72 44.19
N GLN A 39 -1.60 -29.85 44.62
CA GLN A 39 -0.92 -31.12 44.78
C GLN A 39 -0.47 -31.67 43.43
N PHE A 40 0.83 -31.90 43.31
CA PHE A 40 1.39 -32.71 42.24
C PHE A 40 1.10 -34.19 42.51
N ALA A 41 0.33 -34.79 41.63
CA ALA A 41 0.14 -36.25 41.61
C ALA A 41 1.40 -36.89 41.01
N THR A 42 2.15 -37.59 41.84
CA THR A 42 3.23 -38.49 41.44
C THR A 42 2.62 -39.73 40.75
N LEU A 43 2.90 -39.91 39.48
CA LEU A 43 2.63 -41.15 38.74
C LEU A 43 3.88 -42.04 38.79
N ASN A 44 3.66 -43.25 39.30
CA ASN A 44 4.58 -44.33 39.54
C ASN A 44 5.42 -44.74 38.32
N THR A 45 6.69 -44.75 38.50
CA THR A 45 7.69 -45.54 37.77
C THR A 45 7.55 -47.01 38.03
N LYS A 46 7.20 -47.80 37.03
CA LYS A 46 7.60 -49.22 36.90
C LYS A 46 7.27 -49.69 35.48
N PHE A 47 8.26 -49.77 34.63
CA PHE A 47 8.46 -50.87 33.66
C PHE A 47 9.78 -50.61 32.91
N ILE A 48 10.88 -51.03 33.53
CA ILE A 48 12.15 -51.25 32.84
C ILE A 48 12.08 -52.68 32.30
N ARG A 49 11.94 -52.81 30.98
CA ARG A 49 12.31 -54.06 30.28
C ARG A 49 13.60 -53.78 29.51
N THR A 50 14.66 -54.37 30.01
CA THR A 50 15.93 -54.52 29.33
C THR A 50 15.74 -55.28 28.02
N ILE A 51 15.94 -54.65 26.88
CA ILE A 51 16.18 -55.31 25.61
C ILE A 51 17.60 -55.00 25.21
N SER A 52 18.46 -55.97 25.46
CA SER A 52 19.79 -56.04 24.87
C SER A 52 19.62 -56.39 23.41
N THR A 53 19.95 -55.50 22.49
CA THR A 53 20.10 -55.81 21.07
C THR A 53 21.46 -55.33 20.60
N HIS A 54 22.18 -56.23 19.99
CA HIS A 54 23.47 -56.08 19.36
C HIS A 54 23.49 -54.86 18.43
N CYS A 55 24.46 -54.00 18.68
CA CYS A 55 24.80 -52.88 17.82
C CYS A 55 25.68 -53.43 16.67
N SER A 56 25.06 -53.70 15.53
CA SER A 56 25.79 -53.82 14.26
C SER A 56 25.98 -52.41 13.71
N SER A 57 27.19 -51.93 13.63
CA SER A 57 27.57 -50.68 13.00
C SER A 57 27.34 -50.76 11.50
N SER A 58 26.16 -50.39 11.06
CA SER A 58 25.91 -50.00 9.71
C SER A 58 26.04 -48.46 9.62
N SER A 59 27.07 -48.05 8.89
CA SER A 59 27.29 -46.66 8.51
C SER A 59 26.06 -46.17 7.72
N ILE A 60 25.23 -45.39 8.39
CA ILE A 60 24.16 -44.60 7.75
C ILE A 60 24.88 -43.47 7.02
N SER A 61 25.10 -43.66 5.71
CA SER A 61 25.41 -42.55 4.82
C SER A 61 24.31 -41.52 4.96
N ALA A 62 24.62 -40.36 5.52
CA ALA A 62 23.73 -39.22 5.47
C ALA A 62 23.48 -38.90 3.98
N VAL A 63 22.31 -39.31 3.48
CA VAL A 63 21.79 -38.80 2.24
C VAL A 63 21.59 -37.31 2.43
N GLN A 64 22.58 -36.53 2.01
CA GLN A 64 22.38 -35.11 1.79
C GLN A 64 21.32 -34.97 0.70
N VAL A 65 20.08 -34.80 1.12
CA VAL A 65 19.03 -34.31 0.24
C VAL A 65 19.39 -32.85 -0.04
N ASN A 66 20.12 -32.63 -1.12
CA ASN A 66 20.27 -31.31 -1.72
C ASN A 66 18.90 -30.89 -2.24
N HIS A 67 18.02 -30.41 -1.38
CA HIS A 67 16.97 -29.52 -1.80
C HIS A 67 17.66 -28.20 -2.14
N GLU A 68 18.00 -28.00 -3.40
CA GLU A 68 18.12 -26.66 -3.97
C GLU A 68 16.72 -26.04 -3.90
N THR A 69 16.32 -25.59 -2.75
CA THR A 69 15.11 -24.80 -2.57
C THR A 69 15.39 -23.39 -3.08
N SER A 70 15.23 -23.22 -4.39
CA SER A 70 15.20 -21.88 -4.98
C SER A 70 14.03 -21.10 -4.40
N ALA A 71 14.25 -19.83 -4.03
CA ALA A 71 13.21 -18.95 -3.52
C ALA A 71 12.00 -18.88 -4.45
N LYS A 72 10.79 -18.80 -3.89
CA LYS A 72 9.58 -18.56 -4.66
C LYS A 72 9.68 -17.20 -5.36
N VAL A 73 9.50 -17.17 -6.67
CA VAL A 73 9.50 -15.90 -7.43
C VAL A 73 8.18 -15.15 -7.19
N ILE A 74 8.29 -13.91 -6.74
CA ILE A 74 7.15 -12.98 -6.60
C ILE A 74 6.96 -12.27 -7.93
N ASP A 75 6.06 -12.79 -8.77
CA ASP A 75 5.79 -12.25 -10.10
C ASP A 75 4.90 -11.00 -10.06
N GLY A 76 5.55 -9.84 -10.06
CA GLY A 76 4.86 -8.56 -10.05
C GLY A 76 4.16 -8.22 -11.37
N LYS A 77 4.57 -8.81 -12.51
CA LYS A 77 3.87 -8.62 -13.79
C LYS A 77 2.47 -9.23 -13.73
N ARG A 78 2.36 -10.46 -13.19
CA ARG A 78 1.09 -11.15 -13.02
C ARG A 78 0.17 -10.36 -12.09
N VAL A 79 0.66 -10.01 -10.89
CA VAL A 79 -0.14 -9.25 -9.92
C VAL A 79 -0.57 -7.89 -10.47
N ALA A 80 0.32 -7.16 -11.16
CA ALA A 80 -0.03 -5.90 -11.79
C ALA A 80 -1.07 -6.05 -12.91
N LYS A 81 -1.09 -7.18 -13.61
CA LYS A 81 -2.12 -7.50 -14.60
C LYS A 81 -3.47 -7.70 -13.92
N ASP A 82 -3.51 -8.54 -12.87
CA ASP A 82 -4.73 -8.81 -12.11
C ASP A 82 -5.34 -7.50 -11.57
N ILE A 83 -4.51 -6.61 -10.99
CA ILE A 83 -4.98 -5.31 -10.47
C ILE A 83 -5.50 -4.40 -11.60
N ARG A 84 -4.86 -4.38 -12.77
CA ARG A 84 -5.38 -3.60 -13.90
C ARG A 84 -6.74 -4.12 -14.39
N GLU A 85 -6.95 -5.42 -14.38
CA GLU A 85 -8.25 -6.02 -14.70
C GLU A 85 -9.31 -5.62 -13.67
N GLU A 86 -8.98 -5.65 -12.36
CA GLU A 86 -9.85 -5.17 -11.29
C GLU A 86 -10.20 -3.67 -11.48
N VAL A 87 -9.21 -2.84 -11.81
CA VAL A 87 -9.39 -1.40 -12.07
C VAL A 87 -10.28 -1.17 -13.30
N ALA A 88 -10.07 -1.91 -14.39
CA ALA A 88 -10.86 -1.78 -15.62
C ALA A 88 -12.35 -2.10 -15.39
N VAL A 89 -12.65 -3.15 -14.62
CA VAL A 89 -14.03 -3.51 -14.25
C VAL A 89 -14.71 -2.38 -13.48
N GLU A 90 -14.01 -1.80 -12.50
CA GLU A 90 -14.56 -0.71 -11.69
C GLU A 90 -14.74 0.59 -12.49
N ILE A 91 -13.85 0.87 -13.46
CA ILE A 91 -14.00 2.02 -14.37
C ILE A 91 -15.20 1.83 -15.27
N SER A 92 -15.39 0.64 -15.85
CA SER A 92 -16.58 0.34 -16.65
C SER A 92 -17.85 0.56 -15.84
N ARG A 93 -17.90 0.03 -14.62
CA ARG A 93 -19.03 0.22 -13.72
C ARG A 93 -19.30 1.70 -13.42
N MET A 94 -18.25 2.48 -13.14
CA MET A 94 -18.37 3.91 -12.86
C MET A 94 -18.89 4.68 -14.09
N LYS A 95 -18.42 4.32 -15.30
CA LYS A 95 -18.89 4.87 -16.57
C LYS A 95 -20.37 4.55 -16.81
N ASP A 96 -20.78 3.29 -16.56
CA ASP A 96 -22.14 2.84 -16.81
C ASP A 96 -23.15 3.43 -15.81
N GLU A 97 -22.76 3.54 -14.51
CA GLU A 97 -23.66 4.00 -13.46
C GLU A 97 -23.78 5.53 -13.37
N ILE A 98 -22.68 6.27 -13.55
CA ILE A 98 -22.65 7.73 -13.35
C ILE A 98 -22.08 8.53 -14.54
N GLY A 99 -21.71 7.87 -15.66
CA GLY A 99 -21.19 8.52 -16.85
C GLY A 99 -19.77 9.09 -16.72
N ILE A 100 -19.04 8.78 -15.64
CA ILE A 100 -17.72 9.34 -15.36
C ILE A 100 -16.61 8.38 -15.76
N ILE A 101 -15.62 8.90 -16.46
CA ILE A 101 -14.36 8.21 -16.79
C ILE A 101 -13.24 8.92 -16.04
N PRO A 102 -12.43 8.19 -15.23
CA PRO A 102 -11.29 8.79 -14.56
C PRO A 102 -10.29 9.40 -15.54
N GLY A 103 -9.70 10.56 -15.19
CA GLY A 103 -8.69 11.24 -15.97
C GLY A 103 -7.37 11.37 -15.21
N LEU A 104 -6.25 11.07 -15.88
CA LEU A 104 -4.88 11.22 -15.37
C LEU A 104 -4.11 12.22 -16.22
N ALA A 105 -3.65 13.31 -15.62
CA ALA A 105 -2.74 14.26 -16.26
C ALA A 105 -1.29 13.88 -15.93
N VAL A 106 -0.43 13.90 -16.95
CA VAL A 106 1.00 13.59 -16.84
C VAL A 106 1.80 14.76 -17.40
N ILE A 107 2.69 15.32 -16.60
CA ILE A 107 3.62 16.39 -17.00
C ILE A 107 5.01 15.77 -17.12
N LEU A 108 5.64 15.93 -18.29
CA LEU A 108 7.02 15.52 -18.57
C LEU A 108 7.83 16.73 -18.97
N VAL A 109 8.95 16.96 -18.31
CA VAL A 109 9.90 18.04 -18.62
C VAL A 109 11.21 17.43 -19.11
N GLY A 110 11.66 17.88 -20.27
CA GLY A 110 12.88 17.41 -20.93
C GLY A 110 12.72 16.09 -21.70
N ASP A 111 13.81 15.68 -22.35
CA ASP A 111 13.84 14.60 -23.33
C ASP A 111 14.56 13.32 -22.82
N ARG A 112 14.62 13.12 -21.51
CA ARG A 112 15.22 11.90 -20.94
C ARG A 112 14.52 10.64 -21.47
N LYS A 113 15.28 9.76 -22.13
CA LYS A 113 14.77 8.54 -22.77
C LYS A 113 14.08 7.58 -21.78
N ASP A 114 14.60 7.49 -20.55
CA ASP A 114 14.02 6.70 -19.47
C ASP A 114 12.66 7.26 -19.05
N SER A 115 12.57 8.57 -18.75
CA SER A 115 11.33 9.26 -18.39
C SER A 115 10.27 9.14 -19.51
N ALA A 116 10.65 9.40 -20.76
CA ALA A 116 9.75 9.25 -21.92
C ALA A 116 9.22 7.81 -22.06
N THR A 117 10.06 6.80 -21.77
CA THR A 117 9.64 5.40 -21.79
C THR A 117 8.64 5.08 -20.68
N TYR A 118 8.85 5.62 -19.46
CA TYR A 118 7.91 5.46 -18.35
C TYR A 118 6.56 6.12 -18.65
N VAL A 119 6.55 7.36 -19.17
CA VAL A 119 5.32 8.06 -19.55
C VAL A 119 4.55 7.27 -20.63
N ARG A 120 5.24 6.81 -21.68
CA ARG A 120 4.62 5.97 -22.72
C ARG A 120 3.99 4.70 -22.15
N ASN A 121 4.65 4.03 -21.19
CA ASN A 121 4.12 2.83 -20.55
C ASN A 121 2.92 3.14 -19.66
N LYS A 122 2.93 4.27 -18.95
CA LYS A 122 1.79 4.76 -18.16
C LYS A 122 0.58 5.05 -19.05
N LYS A 123 0.78 5.74 -20.18
CA LYS A 123 -0.26 6.01 -21.16
C LYS A 123 -0.90 4.72 -21.69
N LYS A 124 -0.09 3.76 -22.17
CA LYS A 124 -0.60 2.46 -22.61
C LYS A 124 -1.39 1.73 -21.51
N ALA A 125 -0.96 1.87 -20.25
CA ALA A 125 -1.69 1.28 -19.14
C ALA A 125 -3.02 2.00 -18.87
N CYS A 126 -3.09 3.33 -18.97
CA CYS A 126 -4.34 4.09 -18.92
C CYS A 126 -5.30 3.63 -20.00
N ASP A 127 -4.84 3.57 -21.26
CA ASP A 127 -5.65 3.11 -22.40
C ASP A 127 -6.21 1.70 -22.17
N SER A 128 -5.41 0.80 -21.60
CA SER A 128 -5.80 -0.59 -21.35
C SER A 128 -6.89 -0.77 -20.29
N VAL A 129 -7.10 0.20 -19.42
CA VAL A 129 -8.11 0.16 -18.34
C VAL A 129 -9.24 1.17 -18.53
N GLY A 130 -9.17 2.01 -19.57
CA GLY A 130 -10.19 3.00 -19.88
C GLY A 130 -10.06 4.31 -19.09
N ILE A 131 -8.85 4.68 -18.62
CA ILE A 131 -8.56 6.00 -18.04
C ILE A 131 -8.22 6.98 -19.16
N ASN A 132 -8.81 8.17 -19.15
CA ASN A 132 -8.41 9.26 -20.04
C ASN A 132 -7.02 9.78 -19.62
N SER A 133 -6.09 9.86 -20.57
CA SER A 133 -4.72 10.33 -20.30
C SER A 133 -4.48 11.68 -20.97
N TYR A 134 -4.17 12.69 -20.19
CA TYR A 134 -3.76 14.03 -20.62
C TYR A 134 -2.25 14.16 -20.46
N GLU A 135 -1.54 14.55 -21.51
CA GLU A 135 -0.07 14.60 -21.49
C GLU A 135 0.39 16.00 -21.90
N VAL A 136 1.22 16.62 -21.05
CA VAL A 136 1.95 17.86 -21.35
C VAL A 136 3.43 17.53 -21.40
N ARG A 137 4.09 17.90 -22.49
CA ARG A 137 5.53 17.78 -22.68
C ARG A 137 6.12 19.18 -22.77
N LEU A 138 7.04 19.45 -21.87
CA LEU A 138 7.76 20.72 -21.82
C LEU A 138 9.24 20.48 -22.16
N ALA A 139 9.87 21.48 -22.77
CA ALA A 139 11.29 21.43 -23.09
C ALA A 139 12.14 21.42 -21.81
N GLU A 140 13.39 20.98 -21.91
CA GLU A 140 14.30 20.89 -20.74
C GLU A 140 14.62 22.25 -20.13
N ASP A 141 14.58 23.32 -20.95
CA ASP A 141 14.84 24.72 -20.56
C ASP A 141 13.56 25.47 -20.14
N SER A 142 12.40 24.81 -20.10
CA SER A 142 11.16 25.40 -19.57
C SER A 142 11.31 25.87 -18.15
N THR A 143 10.57 26.93 -17.78
CA THR A 143 10.64 27.49 -16.43
C THR A 143 9.80 26.71 -15.43
N GLU A 144 10.10 26.84 -14.13
CA GLU A 144 9.28 26.28 -13.06
C GLU A 144 7.86 26.85 -13.11
N GLU A 145 7.69 28.15 -13.44
CA GLU A 145 6.40 28.82 -13.54
C GLU A 145 5.51 28.22 -14.64
N GLU A 146 6.09 27.78 -15.76
CA GLU A 146 5.33 27.10 -16.80
C GLU A 146 4.79 25.76 -16.32
N VAL A 147 5.58 25.00 -15.58
CA VAL A 147 5.14 23.74 -14.95
C VAL A 147 4.04 24.00 -13.93
N LEU A 148 4.22 25.00 -13.06
CA LEU A 148 3.23 25.38 -12.04
C LEU A 148 1.91 25.84 -12.66
N LYS A 149 1.96 26.55 -13.80
CA LYS A 149 0.76 26.94 -14.55
C LYS A 149 -0.05 25.73 -15.02
N HIS A 150 0.60 24.74 -15.62
CA HIS A 150 -0.09 23.52 -16.06
C HIS A 150 -0.65 22.72 -14.90
N ILE A 151 0.06 22.68 -13.76
CA ILE A 151 -0.46 22.04 -12.53
C ILE A 151 -1.73 22.76 -12.07
N SER A 152 -1.73 24.10 -12.07
CA SER A 152 -2.92 24.89 -11.68
C SER A 152 -4.10 24.60 -12.62
N GLU A 153 -3.87 24.60 -13.94
CA GLU A 153 -4.89 24.26 -14.93
C GLU A 153 -5.49 22.87 -14.67
N PHE A 154 -4.66 21.87 -14.39
CA PHE A 154 -5.13 20.51 -14.09
C PHE A 154 -5.77 20.38 -12.70
N ASN A 155 -5.35 21.18 -11.72
CA ASN A 155 -6.02 21.23 -10.42
C ASN A 155 -7.49 21.68 -10.56
N ASP A 156 -7.74 22.63 -11.44
CA ASP A 156 -9.07 23.23 -11.65
C ASP A 156 -9.93 22.43 -12.65
N ASP A 157 -9.33 21.57 -13.49
CA ASP A 157 -10.05 20.79 -14.49
C ASP A 157 -10.84 19.64 -13.84
N PRO A 158 -12.19 19.64 -13.92
CA PRO A 158 -13.02 18.58 -13.34
C PRO A 158 -12.90 17.23 -14.05
N SER A 159 -12.35 17.18 -15.26
CA SER A 159 -12.10 15.93 -15.99
C SER A 159 -10.81 15.23 -15.54
N VAL A 160 -9.93 15.93 -14.83
CA VAL A 160 -8.68 15.44 -14.29
C VAL A 160 -8.86 15.01 -12.83
N HIS A 161 -8.67 13.75 -12.57
CA HIS A 161 -8.81 13.13 -11.24
C HIS A 161 -7.46 12.82 -10.58
N GLY A 162 -6.38 12.83 -11.35
CA GLY A 162 -5.04 12.63 -10.85
C GLY A 162 -4.01 13.41 -11.65
N ILE A 163 -3.00 13.95 -10.97
CA ILE A 163 -1.88 14.66 -11.59
C ILE A 163 -0.59 13.95 -11.22
N LEU A 164 0.26 13.75 -12.21
CA LEU A 164 1.58 13.15 -12.08
C LEU A 164 2.61 14.03 -12.73
N VAL A 165 3.61 14.42 -11.98
CA VAL A 165 4.82 15.08 -12.52
C VAL A 165 5.92 14.03 -12.61
N GLN A 166 6.39 13.75 -13.84
CA GLN A 166 7.39 12.71 -14.05
C GLN A 166 8.76 13.17 -13.58
N LEU A 167 9.26 12.52 -12.53
CA LEU A 167 10.60 12.76 -11.98
C LEU A 167 11.68 11.95 -12.75
N PRO A 168 12.94 12.43 -12.68
CA PRO A 168 13.40 13.67 -12.07
C PRO A 168 13.12 14.90 -12.95
N LEU A 169 12.97 16.06 -12.33
CA LEU A 169 12.91 17.34 -13.02
C LEU A 169 14.33 17.86 -13.38
N PRO A 170 14.46 18.79 -14.35
CA PRO A 170 15.71 19.50 -14.59
C PRO A 170 16.25 20.19 -13.33
N SER A 171 17.57 20.24 -13.18
CA SER A 171 18.23 20.69 -11.95
C SER A 171 18.01 22.16 -11.56
N HIS A 172 17.53 23.01 -12.49
CA HIS A 172 17.20 24.40 -12.24
C HIS A 172 15.81 24.59 -11.60
N MET A 173 14.98 23.54 -11.56
CA MET A 173 13.65 23.55 -10.95
C MET A 173 13.69 23.06 -9.50
N ASN A 174 12.87 23.66 -8.65
CA ASN A 174 12.65 23.16 -7.31
C ASN A 174 11.58 22.04 -7.32
N GLU A 175 12.03 20.80 -7.37
CA GLU A 175 11.15 19.62 -7.41
C GLU A 175 10.10 19.63 -6.27
N GLN A 176 10.48 20.09 -5.07
CA GLN A 176 9.58 20.14 -3.93
C GLN A 176 8.46 21.17 -4.12
N ASN A 177 8.76 22.35 -4.70
CA ASN A 177 7.75 23.36 -4.99
C ASN A 177 6.74 22.83 -6.01
N VAL A 178 7.24 22.19 -7.07
CA VAL A 178 6.42 21.62 -8.13
C VAL A 178 5.49 20.52 -7.57
N LEU A 179 6.02 19.59 -6.77
CA LEU A 179 5.23 18.53 -6.17
C LEU A 179 4.18 19.05 -5.18
N ASN A 180 4.51 20.10 -4.43
CA ASN A 180 3.60 20.72 -3.47
C ASN A 180 2.47 21.53 -4.14
N ALA A 181 2.62 21.91 -5.40
CA ALA A 181 1.59 22.63 -6.15
C ALA A 181 0.42 21.75 -6.60
N VAL A 182 0.63 20.43 -6.63
CA VAL A 182 -0.45 19.47 -6.89
C VAL A 182 -1.42 19.44 -5.71
N CYS A 183 -2.72 19.67 -5.94
CA CYS A 183 -3.69 19.62 -4.86
C CYS A 183 -3.77 18.19 -4.29
N ILE A 184 -3.94 18.10 -2.99
CA ILE A 184 -3.87 16.82 -2.26
C ILE A 184 -4.91 15.80 -2.75
N GLU A 185 -6.04 16.24 -3.26
CA GLU A 185 -7.13 15.43 -3.80
C GLU A 185 -6.77 14.76 -5.13
N LYS A 186 -5.79 15.32 -5.87
CA LYS A 186 -5.30 14.82 -7.16
C LYS A 186 -3.85 14.33 -7.12
N ASP A 187 -3.20 14.31 -5.93
CA ASP A 187 -1.83 13.82 -5.73
C ASP A 187 -1.79 12.27 -5.77
N VAL A 188 -2.05 11.70 -6.95
CA VAL A 188 -2.12 10.24 -7.12
C VAL A 188 -0.78 9.51 -7.00
N ASP A 189 0.34 10.23 -7.06
CA ASP A 189 1.67 9.70 -6.72
C ASP A 189 1.89 9.60 -5.19
N GLY A 190 1.11 10.36 -4.40
CA GLY A 190 1.15 10.33 -2.94
C GLY A 190 2.36 11.04 -2.33
N PHE A 191 2.97 12.01 -3.03
CA PHE A 191 4.20 12.69 -2.59
C PHE A 191 3.93 13.96 -1.79
N HIS A 192 2.69 14.45 -1.77
CA HIS A 192 2.33 15.63 -1.02
C HIS A 192 2.64 15.46 0.47
N PRO A 193 3.28 16.45 1.14
CA PRO A 193 3.70 16.33 2.55
C PRO A 193 2.59 15.95 3.51
N LEU A 194 1.35 16.37 3.27
CA LEU A 194 0.20 15.96 4.08
C LEU A 194 -0.15 14.47 3.93
N ASN A 195 0.02 13.88 2.75
CA ASN A 195 -0.16 12.45 2.55
C ASN A 195 0.90 11.67 3.33
N ILE A 196 2.18 12.07 3.23
CA ILE A 196 3.28 11.45 3.98
C ILE A 196 3.11 11.67 5.49
N GLY A 197 2.72 12.85 5.92
CA GLY A 197 2.44 13.14 7.33
C GLY A 197 1.32 12.27 7.90
N ARG A 198 0.21 12.12 7.18
CA ARG A 198 -0.89 11.21 7.56
C ARG A 198 -0.43 9.75 7.58
N LEU A 199 0.38 9.34 6.60
CA LEU A 199 0.93 7.99 6.53
C LEU A 199 1.77 7.66 7.78
N ALA A 200 2.52 8.63 8.31
CA ALA A 200 3.35 8.48 9.51
C ALA A 200 2.54 8.43 10.83
N MET A 201 1.28 8.87 10.81
CA MET A 201 0.45 9.01 12.02
C MET A 201 -0.54 7.87 12.14
N ARG A 202 -0.60 7.21 13.31
CA ARG A 202 -1.65 6.21 13.59
C ARG A 202 -3.02 6.86 13.65
N GLY A 203 -4.04 6.18 13.12
CA GLY A 203 -5.42 6.69 13.09
C GLY A 203 -5.66 7.85 12.11
N ARG A 204 -4.69 8.14 11.24
CA ARG A 204 -4.82 9.11 10.15
C ARG A 204 -4.55 8.42 8.83
N ASP A 205 -5.53 8.38 7.94
CA ASP A 205 -5.34 7.78 6.64
C ASP A 205 -4.94 8.85 5.61
N PRO A 206 -3.86 8.60 4.84
CA PRO A 206 -3.51 9.44 3.70
C PRO A 206 -4.60 9.33 2.63
N LEU A 207 -4.79 10.36 1.81
CA LEU A 207 -5.65 10.25 0.64
C LEU A 207 -5.03 9.30 -0.37
N PHE A 208 -3.73 9.41 -0.56
CA PHE A 208 -2.96 8.53 -1.43
C PHE A 208 -1.66 8.10 -0.75
N VAL A 209 -1.25 6.89 -1.09
CA VAL A 209 0.03 6.30 -0.69
C VAL A 209 0.94 6.28 -1.91
N PRO A 210 2.24 6.59 -1.76
CA PRO A 210 3.19 6.52 -2.87
C PRO A 210 3.13 5.19 -3.61
N CYS A 211 3.05 5.27 -4.95
CA CYS A 211 2.71 4.11 -5.79
C CYS A 211 3.68 2.94 -5.64
N THR A 212 5.00 3.18 -5.67
CA THR A 212 6.00 2.11 -5.56
C THR A 212 5.97 1.43 -4.20
N PRO A 213 6.00 2.14 -3.05
CA PRO A 213 5.85 1.54 -1.74
C PRO A 213 4.53 0.78 -1.56
N LYS A 214 3.42 1.34 -2.06
CA LYS A 214 2.11 0.67 -2.06
C LYS A 214 2.19 -0.66 -2.83
N GLY A 215 2.86 -0.68 -3.99
CA GLY A 215 3.08 -1.88 -4.77
C GLY A 215 3.92 -2.94 -4.05
N CYS A 216 4.92 -2.53 -3.25
CA CYS A 216 5.70 -3.47 -2.44
C CYS A 216 4.83 -4.19 -1.39
N ILE A 217 3.98 -3.45 -0.69
CA ILE A 217 3.09 -4.02 0.33
C ILE A 217 2.00 -4.89 -0.34
N GLU A 218 1.43 -4.45 -1.45
CA GLU A 218 0.44 -5.23 -2.21
C GLU A 218 1.01 -6.58 -2.67
N LEU A 219 2.29 -6.62 -3.10
CA LEU A 219 2.96 -7.90 -3.43
C LEU A 219 3.04 -8.82 -2.21
N LEU A 220 3.38 -8.30 -1.02
CA LEU A 220 3.40 -9.11 0.20
C LEU A 220 2.01 -9.68 0.50
N HIS A 221 0.94 -8.87 0.40
CA HIS A 221 -0.43 -9.31 0.62
C HIS A 221 -0.89 -10.36 -0.40
N ARG A 222 -0.65 -10.14 -1.70
CA ARG A 222 -1.08 -11.07 -2.78
C ARG A 222 -0.34 -12.41 -2.75
N TYR A 223 0.77 -12.48 -2.04
CA TYR A 223 1.54 -13.72 -1.83
C TYR A 223 1.34 -14.31 -0.43
N ASP A 224 0.36 -13.78 0.34
CA ASP A 224 0.01 -14.21 1.71
C ASP A 224 1.22 -14.18 2.66
N ILE A 225 2.11 -13.20 2.48
CA ILE A 225 3.30 -13.00 3.31
C ILE A 225 2.91 -12.19 4.54
N PRO A 226 2.99 -12.77 5.76
CA PRO A 226 2.61 -12.06 6.98
C PRO A 226 3.62 -10.95 7.28
N ILE A 227 3.11 -9.73 7.51
CA ILE A 227 3.90 -8.54 7.88
C ILE A 227 3.86 -8.32 9.39
N LYS A 228 2.71 -8.50 10.00
CA LYS A 228 2.46 -8.27 11.42
C LYS A 228 3.43 -9.05 12.31
N GLY A 229 4.11 -8.35 13.23
CA GLY A 229 5.06 -8.92 14.17
C GLY A 229 6.41 -9.32 13.55
N LYS A 230 6.63 -9.08 12.25
CA LYS A 230 7.89 -9.39 11.57
C LYS A 230 8.93 -8.29 11.77
N ARG A 231 10.20 -8.66 11.66
CA ARG A 231 11.30 -7.71 11.53
C ARG A 231 11.48 -7.38 10.07
N ALA A 232 11.28 -6.12 9.72
CA ALA A 232 11.46 -5.63 8.36
C ALA A 232 12.64 -4.67 8.28
N VAL A 233 13.40 -4.75 7.21
CA VAL A 233 14.48 -3.81 6.92
C VAL A 233 14.19 -3.15 5.57
N VAL A 234 14.23 -1.82 5.57
CA VAL A 234 14.21 -1.02 4.35
C VAL A 234 15.60 -0.48 4.09
N ILE A 235 16.19 -0.84 2.96
CA ILE A 235 17.48 -0.35 2.51
C ILE A 235 17.23 0.82 1.56
N GLY A 236 17.58 2.02 2.01
CA GLY A 236 17.26 3.29 1.35
C GLY A 236 16.27 4.12 2.16
N ARG A 237 16.37 5.45 2.03
CA ARG A 237 15.53 6.41 2.78
C ARG A 237 15.08 7.61 1.95
N SER A 238 14.87 7.40 0.64
CA SER A 238 14.32 8.45 -0.21
C SER A 238 12.90 8.80 0.23
N ASN A 239 12.50 10.07 0.04
CA ASN A 239 11.16 10.53 0.39
C ASN A 239 10.07 9.88 -0.46
N ILE A 240 10.42 9.38 -1.65
CA ILE A 240 9.46 8.83 -2.62
C ILE A 240 9.31 7.30 -2.54
N VAL A 241 10.29 6.57 -1.95
CA VAL A 241 10.24 5.10 -1.84
C VAL A 241 10.59 4.60 -0.45
N GLY A 242 11.83 4.83 0.02
CA GLY A 242 12.34 4.18 1.23
C GLY A 242 11.56 4.56 2.50
N MET A 243 11.37 5.86 2.74
CA MET A 243 10.60 6.32 3.90
C MET A 243 9.14 5.89 3.85
N PRO A 244 8.39 6.07 2.76
CA PRO A 244 7.02 5.58 2.69
C PRO A 244 6.89 4.06 2.84
N ALA A 245 7.82 3.26 2.30
CA ALA A 245 7.83 1.81 2.49
C ALA A 245 8.00 1.42 3.97
N ALA A 246 8.90 2.10 4.68
CA ALA A 246 9.10 1.89 6.12
C ALA A 246 7.84 2.24 6.94
N LEU A 247 7.18 3.36 6.61
CA LEU A 247 5.94 3.78 7.25
C LEU A 247 4.79 2.80 7.00
N LEU A 248 4.67 2.26 5.78
CA LEU A 248 3.66 1.25 5.45
C LEU A 248 3.88 -0.04 6.23
N LEU A 249 5.12 -0.55 6.27
CA LEU A 249 5.46 -1.74 7.06
C LEU A 249 5.16 -1.53 8.56
N GLN A 250 5.45 -0.32 9.08
CA GLN A 250 5.11 0.04 10.46
C GLN A 250 3.60 0.06 10.70
N ARG A 251 2.80 0.54 9.75
CA ARG A 251 1.33 0.52 9.82
C ARG A 251 0.75 -0.89 9.83
N GLU A 252 1.44 -1.83 9.20
CA GLU A 252 1.12 -3.26 9.20
C GLU A 252 1.69 -4.01 10.44
N ASP A 253 2.04 -3.26 11.50
CA ASP A 253 2.56 -3.78 12.77
C ASP A 253 3.89 -4.55 12.65
N ALA A 254 4.74 -4.25 11.65
CA ALA A 254 6.13 -4.72 11.61
C ALA A 254 7.05 -3.89 12.51
N THR A 255 8.11 -4.51 13.01
CA THR A 255 9.26 -3.80 13.60
C THR A 255 10.21 -3.43 12.48
N VAL A 256 10.39 -2.13 12.21
CA VAL A 256 11.10 -1.65 11.02
C VAL A 256 12.46 -1.03 11.39
N SER A 257 13.50 -1.44 10.68
CA SER A 257 14.81 -0.78 10.67
C SER A 257 15.07 -0.18 9.30
N ILE A 258 15.65 1.03 9.27
CA ILE A 258 16.04 1.72 8.04
C ILE A 258 17.55 1.73 7.92
N VAL A 259 18.06 1.17 6.83
CA VAL A 259 19.49 1.11 6.49
C VAL A 259 19.76 2.12 5.37
N HIS A 260 20.84 2.86 5.50
CA HIS A 260 21.22 3.90 4.52
C HIS A 260 22.75 4.08 4.45
N SER A 261 23.25 4.93 3.57
CA SER A 261 24.67 5.14 3.31
C SER A 261 25.53 5.53 4.52
N ARG A 262 24.93 5.92 5.65
CA ARG A 262 25.63 6.24 6.90
C ARG A 262 25.49 5.12 7.95
N THR A 263 24.79 4.03 7.65
CA THR A 263 24.63 2.90 8.56
C THR A 263 25.95 2.11 8.61
N LYS A 264 26.42 1.83 9.83
CA LYS A 264 27.59 0.97 10.04
C LYS A 264 27.13 -0.49 10.03
N ASN A 265 27.90 -1.36 9.41
CA ASN A 265 27.64 -2.81 9.33
C ASN A 265 26.20 -3.12 8.92
N PRO A 266 25.72 -2.61 7.77
CA PRO A 266 24.32 -2.79 7.34
C PRO A 266 23.92 -4.27 7.21
N GLU A 267 24.87 -5.14 6.86
CA GLU A 267 24.67 -6.59 6.74
C GLU A 267 24.31 -7.28 8.06
N GLU A 268 24.75 -6.77 9.20
CA GLU A 268 24.38 -7.33 10.51
C GLU A 268 22.90 -7.07 10.85
N ILE A 269 22.38 -5.93 10.38
CA ILE A 269 20.98 -5.55 10.56
C ILE A 269 20.10 -6.36 9.60
N THR A 270 20.49 -6.46 8.32
CA THR A 270 19.70 -7.16 7.31
C THR A 270 19.61 -8.65 7.55
N ARG A 271 20.67 -9.29 8.08
CA ARG A 271 20.65 -10.71 8.49
C ARG A 271 19.63 -11.07 9.58
N GLN A 272 19.05 -10.08 10.24
CA GLN A 272 18.00 -10.29 11.24
C GLN A 272 16.59 -10.13 10.68
N ALA A 273 16.47 -9.67 9.42
CA ALA A 273 15.20 -9.31 8.83
C ALA A 273 14.43 -10.52 8.28
N ASP A 274 13.16 -10.59 8.57
CA ASP A 274 12.20 -11.51 7.94
C ASP A 274 11.77 -10.99 6.56
N ILE A 275 11.73 -9.65 6.40
CA ILE A 275 11.37 -8.96 5.15
C ILE A 275 12.42 -7.89 4.85
N ILE A 276 12.94 -7.86 3.63
CA ILE A 276 13.86 -6.82 3.16
C ILE A 276 13.22 -6.14 1.94
N ILE A 277 13.10 -4.80 2.00
CA ILE A 277 12.78 -3.97 0.83
C ILE A 277 14.04 -3.18 0.48
N SER A 278 14.61 -3.39 -0.71
CA SER A 278 15.79 -2.64 -1.18
C SER A 278 15.42 -1.58 -2.20
N ALA A 279 15.82 -0.33 -1.96
CA ALA A 279 15.51 0.84 -2.77
C ALA A 279 16.67 1.86 -2.73
N VAL A 280 17.86 1.45 -3.17
CA VAL A 280 19.10 2.27 -3.14
C VAL A 280 19.63 2.64 -4.51
N GLY A 281 19.19 1.96 -5.58
CA GLY A 281 19.66 2.20 -6.93
C GLY A 281 21.13 1.80 -7.14
N GLN A 282 21.58 0.71 -6.49
CA GLN A 282 22.93 0.17 -6.61
C GLN A 282 22.89 -1.30 -6.98
N ALA A 283 23.36 -1.62 -8.20
CA ALA A 283 23.33 -2.96 -8.76
C ALA A 283 24.01 -3.99 -7.86
N ASN A 284 23.27 -5.05 -7.48
CA ASN A 284 23.76 -6.21 -6.73
C ASN A 284 24.46 -5.86 -5.38
N MET A 285 24.12 -4.74 -4.77
CA MET A 285 24.67 -4.31 -3.48
C MET A 285 24.34 -5.30 -2.36
N VAL A 286 23.11 -5.80 -2.33
CA VAL A 286 22.65 -6.74 -1.31
C VAL A 286 23.00 -8.16 -1.73
N ARG A 287 23.99 -8.76 -1.06
CA ARG A 287 24.48 -10.11 -1.35
C ARG A 287 23.70 -11.18 -0.60
N GLY A 288 23.79 -12.42 -1.03
CA GLY A 288 23.18 -13.54 -0.33
C GLY A 288 23.61 -13.67 1.14
N SER A 289 24.84 -13.26 1.47
CA SER A 289 25.37 -13.21 2.84
C SER A 289 24.70 -12.17 3.75
N TRP A 290 23.95 -11.22 3.18
CA TRP A 290 23.17 -10.20 3.93
C TRP A 290 21.78 -10.71 4.30
N VAL A 291 21.36 -11.84 3.75
CA VAL A 291 19.99 -12.33 3.84
C VAL A 291 19.87 -13.38 4.94
N LYS A 292 18.88 -13.24 5.80
CA LYS A 292 18.49 -14.27 6.75
C LYS A 292 17.90 -15.46 5.98
N PRO A 293 18.28 -16.71 6.29
CA PRO A 293 17.62 -17.87 5.70
C PRO A 293 16.10 -17.83 5.86
N GLY A 294 15.39 -17.97 4.74
CA GLY A 294 13.93 -17.93 4.71
C GLY A 294 13.33 -16.53 4.67
N ALA A 295 14.11 -15.46 4.59
CA ALA A 295 13.59 -14.09 4.44
C ALA A 295 12.88 -13.88 3.11
N VAL A 296 12.00 -12.87 3.07
CA VAL A 296 11.32 -12.40 1.86
C VAL A 296 11.99 -11.13 1.36
N LEU A 297 12.24 -11.06 0.06
CA LEU A 297 13.00 -9.98 -0.56
C LEU A 297 12.17 -9.27 -1.62
N ILE A 298 11.99 -7.97 -1.44
CA ILE A 298 11.33 -7.07 -2.40
C ILE A 298 12.39 -6.11 -2.94
N ASP A 299 12.74 -6.27 -4.20
CA ASP A 299 13.75 -5.46 -4.86
C ASP A 299 13.08 -4.37 -5.72
N VAL A 300 13.29 -3.13 -5.33
CA VAL A 300 12.79 -1.94 -6.06
C VAL A 300 13.81 -1.45 -7.09
N GLY A 301 15.08 -1.86 -6.94
CA GLY A 301 16.17 -1.43 -7.81
C GLY A 301 15.93 -1.77 -9.28
N ILE A 302 16.26 -0.83 -10.16
CA ILE A 302 16.30 -1.03 -11.62
C ILE A 302 17.58 -0.38 -12.12
N ASN A 303 18.64 -1.16 -12.20
CA ASN A 303 19.97 -0.66 -12.52
C ASN A 303 20.42 -1.22 -13.88
N PRO A 304 20.77 -0.37 -14.87
CA PRO A 304 21.38 -0.84 -16.09
C PRO A 304 22.82 -1.28 -15.81
N VAL A 305 23.17 -2.48 -16.22
CA VAL A 305 24.55 -2.98 -16.24
C VAL A 305 24.93 -3.38 -17.66
N GLU A 306 26.16 -3.12 -18.05
CA GLU A 306 26.67 -3.48 -19.38
C GLU A 306 26.49 -4.98 -19.63
N ASP A 307 26.04 -5.30 -20.83
CA ASP A 307 25.82 -6.68 -21.28
C ASP A 307 25.99 -6.74 -22.80
N ALA A 308 27.15 -7.21 -23.24
CA ALA A 308 27.50 -7.30 -24.65
C ALA A 308 26.61 -8.27 -25.43
N GLU A 309 25.99 -9.24 -24.77
CA GLU A 309 25.09 -10.22 -25.39
C GLU A 309 23.67 -9.65 -25.56
N SER A 310 23.35 -8.58 -24.86
CA SER A 310 22.04 -7.93 -24.98
C SER A 310 21.98 -7.08 -26.25
N PRO A 311 20.87 -7.17 -27.03
CA PRO A 311 20.67 -6.30 -28.22
C PRO A 311 20.64 -4.79 -27.88
N ARG A 312 20.51 -4.44 -26.61
CA ARG A 312 20.52 -3.07 -26.11
C ARG A 312 21.87 -2.63 -25.56
N GLY A 313 22.88 -3.52 -25.50
CA GLY A 313 24.17 -3.29 -24.86
C GLY A 313 24.13 -3.28 -23.33
N TYR A 314 22.97 -3.51 -22.71
CA TYR A 314 22.82 -3.58 -21.26
C TYR A 314 21.66 -4.51 -20.85
N ARG A 315 21.71 -5.00 -19.63
CA ARG A 315 20.59 -5.66 -18.95
C ARG A 315 20.21 -4.91 -17.69
N LEU A 316 18.97 -5.10 -17.23
CA LEU A 316 18.49 -4.52 -15.98
C LEU A 316 18.68 -5.53 -14.86
N VAL A 317 19.26 -5.08 -13.74
CA VAL A 317 19.41 -5.85 -12.50
C VAL A 317 18.87 -5.06 -11.32
N GLY A 318 18.57 -5.75 -10.24
CA GLY A 318 18.11 -5.14 -9.00
C GLY A 318 19.25 -4.63 -8.13
N ASP A 319 18.85 -4.11 -6.96
CA ASP A 319 19.79 -3.82 -5.88
C ASP A 319 20.25 -5.11 -5.17
N ILE A 320 19.47 -6.18 -5.27
CA ILE A 320 19.74 -7.48 -4.66
C ILE A 320 20.39 -8.41 -5.70
N CYS A 321 21.49 -9.05 -5.34
CA CYS A 321 22.08 -10.09 -6.17
C CYS A 321 21.16 -11.32 -6.21
N PHE A 322 20.34 -11.42 -7.25
CA PHE A 322 19.29 -12.43 -7.38
C PHE A 322 19.85 -13.85 -7.30
N GLU A 323 20.97 -14.12 -7.97
CA GLU A 323 21.58 -15.45 -8.06
C GLU A 323 22.06 -15.98 -6.69
N GLU A 324 22.54 -15.09 -5.82
CA GLU A 324 22.95 -15.47 -4.46
C GLU A 324 21.75 -15.50 -3.50
N ALA A 325 20.94 -14.45 -3.55
CA ALA A 325 19.85 -14.25 -2.59
C ALA A 325 18.73 -15.29 -2.78
N SER A 326 18.45 -15.73 -3.99
CA SER A 326 17.44 -16.76 -4.27
C SER A 326 17.74 -18.13 -3.66
N LYS A 327 19.00 -18.41 -3.35
CA LYS A 327 19.42 -19.65 -2.66
C LYS A 327 19.17 -19.63 -1.16
N VAL A 328 18.95 -18.43 -0.58
CA VAL A 328 18.85 -18.21 0.88
C VAL A 328 17.44 -17.79 1.28
N ALA A 329 16.79 -16.99 0.46
CA ALA A 329 15.46 -16.43 0.70
C ALA A 329 14.36 -17.50 0.52
N SER A 330 13.18 -17.26 1.13
CA SER A 330 11.97 -18.04 0.86
C SER A 330 11.20 -17.51 -0.36
N ALA A 331 11.26 -16.20 -0.61
CA ALA A 331 10.64 -15.56 -1.76
C ALA A 331 11.40 -14.29 -2.16
N ILE A 332 11.40 -13.96 -3.46
CA ILE A 332 12.12 -12.82 -4.01
C ILE A 332 11.42 -12.29 -5.27
N THR A 333 11.40 -10.95 -5.43
CA THR A 333 10.97 -10.31 -6.67
C THR A 333 12.07 -10.34 -7.72
N PRO A 334 11.77 -10.65 -8.99
CA PRO A 334 12.74 -10.56 -10.09
C PRO A 334 12.91 -9.12 -10.57
N VAL A 335 14.06 -8.80 -11.14
CA VAL A 335 14.28 -7.55 -11.87
C VAL A 335 14.82 -7.88 -13.28
N PRO A 336 14.11 -7.48 -14.33
CA PRO A 336 12.80 -6.80 -14.36
C PRO A 336 11.62 -7.74 -14.08
N GLY A 337 10.46 -7.16 -13.70
CA GLY A 337 9.21 -7.91 -13.58
C GLY A 337 8.63 -8.04 -12.17
N GLY A 338 9.34 -7.52 -11.15
CA GLY A 338 8.85 -7.42 -9.78
C GLY A 338 8.08 -6.12 -9.54
N VAL A 339 8.71 -5.15 -8.86
CA VAL A 339 8.05 -3.93 -8.38
C VAL A 339 7.69 -2.93 -9.48
N GLY A 340 8.48 -2.83 -10.55
CA GLY A 340 8.24 -1.83 -11.60
C GLY A 340 6.82 -1.86 -12.21
N PRO A 341 6.29 -3.02 -12.64
CA PRO A 341 4.90 -3.13 -13.12
C PRO A 341 3.86 -2.74 -12.08
N MET A 342 4.13 -2.99 -10.79
CA MET A 342 3.24 -2.65 -9.69
C MET A 342 3.09 -1.15 -9.50
N THR A 343 4.16 -0.38 -9.68
CA THR A 343 4.13 1.09 -9.60
C THR A 343 3.05 1.67 -10.53
N ILE A 344 2.99 1.18 -11.77
CA ILE A 344 1.98 1.62 -12.75
C ILE A 344 0.58 1.17 -12.31
N ALA A 345 0.41 -0.08 -11.89
CA ALA A 345 -0.89 -0.58 -11.44
C ALA A 345 -1.43 0.22 -10.23
N MET A 346 -0.55 0.58 -9.28
CA MET A 346 -0.93 1.41 -8.12
C MET A 346 -1.30 2.85 -8.52
N LEU A 347 -0.63 3.42 -9.51
CA LEU A 347 -0.99 4.74 -10.05
C LEU A 347 -2.41 4.72 -10.63
N LEU A 348 -2.76 3.72 -11.45
CA LEU A 348 -4.11 3.58 -11.99
C LEU A 348 -5.15 3.37 -10.88
N SER A 349 -4.81 2.55 -9.89
CA SER A 349 -5.65 2.34 -8.69
C SER A 349 -5.86 3.63 -7.89
N ASN A 350 -4.83 4.46 -7.71
CA ASN A 350 -4.94 5.76 -7.03
C ASN A 350 -5.80 6.74 -7.85
N THR A 351 -5.64 6.77 -9.19
CA THR A 351 -6.45 7.62 -10.08
C THR A 351 -7.93 7.24 -10.02
N LEU A 352 -8.25 5.96 -10.06
CA LEU A 352 -9.61 5.48 -9.87
C LEU A 352 -10.16 5.85 -8.47
N LEU A 353 -9.34 5.68 -7.42
CA LEU A 353 -9.73 6.04 -6.05
C LEU A 353 -10.02 7.52 -5.91
N SER A 354 -9.23 8.39 -6.58
CA SER A 354 -9.49 9.83 -6.64
C SER A 354 -10.85 10.13 -7.29
N ALA A 355 -11.09 9.59 -8.48
CA ALA A 355 -12.35 9.76 -9.17
C ALA A 355 -13.55 9.30 -8.33
N LYS A 356 -13.42 8.13 -7.67
CA LYS A 356 -14.45 7.61 -6.77
C LYS A 356 -14.76 8.57 -5.61
N ARG A 357 -13.72 9.18 -5.02
CA ARG A 357 -13.90 10.14 -3.91
C ARG A 357 -14.56 11.43 -4.37
N ILE A 358 -14.09 12.00 -5.48
CA ILE A 358 -14.63 13.25 -6.05
C ILE A 358 -16.12 13.10 -6.38
N HIS A 359 -16.52 11.95 -6.91
CA HIS A 359 -17.90 11.68 -7.32
C HIS A 359 -18.71 10.88 -6.29
N ASN A 360 -18.21 10.67 -5.06
CA ASN A 360 -18.86 9.88 -4.01
C ASN A 360 -19.29 8.48 -4.48
N PHE A 361 -18.54 7.89 -5.42
CA PHE A 361 -18.82 6.58 -5.99
C PHE A 361 -18.25 5.46 -5.11
N ARG A 362 -19.13 4.61 -4.57
CA ARG A 362 -18.75 3.54 -3.65
C ARG A 362 -18.70 2.18 -4.35
N THR A 363 -17.79 1.33 -3.92
CA THR A 363 -17.76 -0.07 -4.36
C THR A 363 -18.87 -0.87 -3.69
N VAL A 364 -19.33 -1.93 -4.35
CA VAL A 364 -20.28 -2.90 -3.75
C VAL A 364 -19.73 -3.49 -2.44
N LYS A 365 -18.41 -3.66 -2.34
CA LYS A 365 -17.74 -4.17 -1.13
C LYS A 365 -17.81 -3.16 0.02
N GLU A 366 -17.62 -1.87 -0.25
CA GLU A 366 -17.75 -0.79 0.75
C GLU A 366 -19.19 -0.65 1.20
N ILE A 367 -20.14 -0.67 0.30
CA ILE A 367 -21.57 -0.65 0.62
C ILE A 367 -21.96 -1.86 1.49
N LYS A 368 -21.50 -3.07 1.14
CA LYS A 368 -21.74 -4.27 1.96
C LYS A 368 -21.09 -4.16 3.35
N ARG A 369 -19.88 -3.65 3.45
CA ARG A 369 -19.18 -3.48 4.74
C ARG A 369 -19.94 -2.51 5.65
N ASP A 370 -20.36 -1.36 5.11
CA ASP A 370 -21.10 -0.35 5.89
C ASP A 370 -22.48 -0.87 6.29
N PHE A 371 -23.13 -1.64 5.43
CA PHE A 371 -24.37 -2.35 5.75
C PHE A 371 -24.18 -3.32 6.92
N TRP A 372 -23.16 -4.18 6.85
CA TRP A 372 -22.92 -5.13 7.94
C TRP A 372 -22.52 -4.43 9.24
N SER A 373 -21.75 -3.35 9.20
CA SER A 373 -21.44 -2.58 10.42
C SER A 373 -22.68 -1.94 11.04
N LEU A 374 -23.63 -1.45 10.25
CA LEU A 374 -24.92 -0.95 10.73
C LEU A 374 -25.79 -2.07 11.35
N VAL A 375 -25.80 -3.25 10.74
CA VAL A 375 -26.56 -4.40 11.22
C VAL A 375 -25.96 -4.95 12.52
N PHE A 376 -24.63 -4.98 12.66
CA PHE A 376 -23.97 -5.47 13.88
C PHE A 376 -23.96 -4.46 15.02
N TYR A 377 -24.07 -3.16 14.73
CA TYR A 377 -24.15 -2.13 15.80
C TYR A 377 -25.48 -2.16 16.55
N ASN A 378 -26.54 -2.69 15.94
CA ASN A 378 -27.88 -2.83 16.55
C ASN A 378 -28.10 -4.25 17.11
N GLN A 379 -27.22 -4.73 17.99
CA GLN A 379 -27.28 -6.09 18.56
C GLN A 379 -28.53 -6.38 19.43
N GLU A 380 -29.36 -5.39 19.79
CA GLU A 380 -30.61 -5.64 20.55
C GLU A 380 -31.80 -6.06 19.67
N THR A 381 -31.71 -5.97 18.36
CA THR A 381 -32.75 -6.41 17.43
C THR A 381 -32.17 -7.26 16.30
N ALA A 382 -31.47 -8.34 16.63
CA ALA A 382 -30.96 -9.30 15.65
C ALA A 382 -32.12 -10.04 14.93
N LYS A 383 -32.89 -9.30 14.14
CA LYS A 383 -33.70 -9.84 13.06
C LYS A 383 -32.77 -10.00 11.86
N GLU A 384 -32.77 -11.21 11.31
CA GLU A 384 -32.04 -11.47 10.07
C GLU A 384 -32.58 -10.58 8.95
N TYR A 385 -31.73 -9.75 8.39
CA TYR A 385 -32.06 -8.90 7.24
C TYR A 385 -31.36 -9.45 6.00
N SER A 386 -32.03 -9.39 4.86
CA SER A 386 -31.43 -9.70 3.57
C SER A 386 -31.27 -8.44 2.74
N LEU A 387 -30.07 -8.26 2.16
CA LEU A 387 -29.80 -7.20 1.20
C LEU A 387 -30.10 -7.70 -0.20
N LYS A 388 -31.10 -7.12 -0.87
CA LYS A 388 -31.35 -7.34 -2.30
C LYS A 388 -30.91 -6.13 -3.08
N ILE A 389 -30.07 -6.33 -4.08
CA ILE A 389 -29.76 -5.34 -5.09
C ILE A 389 -30.82 -5.52 -6.19
N ILE A 390 -31.71 -4.55 -6.32
CA ILE A 390 -32.75 -4.57 -7.36
C ILE A 390 -32.26 -3.68 -8.47
N ASN A 391 -31.96 -4.27 -9.62
CA ASN A 391 -31.86 -3.54 -10.87
C ASN A 391 -33.28 -3.33 -11.35
N ASP A 392 -33.89 -2.17 -11.06
CA ASP A 392 -35.16 -1.80 -11.66
C ASP A 392 -34.94 -1.60 -13.18
N GLU A 393 -35.30 -2.58 -13.96
CA GLU A 393 -35.58 -2.38 -15.38
C GLU A 393 -36.84 -1.51 -15.49
N HIS A 394 -36.66 -0.22 -15.70
CA HIS A 394 -37.77 0.69 -15.96
C HIS A 394 -38.40 0.31 -17.31
N PRO A 395 -39.72 0.11 -17.39
CA PRO A 395 -40.39 -0.31 -18.65
C PRO A 395 -40.41 0.72 -19.76
N LEU A 396 -39.83 1.90 -19.57
CA LEU A 396 -39.73 2.97 -20.53
C LEU A 396 -38.28 3.42 -20.70
N GLY A 397 -37.59 2.80 -21.59
CA GLY A 397 -36.52 3.21 -22.52
C GLY A 397 -35.47 4.27 -22.15
N ASP A 398 -35.44 4.82 -20.94
CA ASP A 398 -34.50 5.88 -20.55
C ASP A 398 -33.41 5.33 -19.61
N ARG A 399 -32.38 4.71 -20.22
CA ARG A 399 -31.22 4.11 -19.53
C ARG A 399 -30.33 5.10 -18.78
N ALA A 400 -30.64 6.40 -18.84
CA ALA A 400 -29.77 7.47 -18.32
C ALA A 400 -29.96 7.77 -16.82
N ARG A 401 -30.88 7.11 -16.10
CA ARG A 401 -31.19 7.43 -14.68
C ARG A 401 -31.41 6.23 -13.75
N ALA A 402 -31.07 5.03 -14.13
CA ALA A 402 -31.16 3.88 -13.22
C ALA A 402 -30.05 3.95 -12.15
N ARG A 403 -30.35 4.56 -11.01
CA ARG A 403 -29.53 4.38 -9.81
C ARG A 403 -29.83 2.99 -9.25
N PRO A 404 -28.82 2.19 -8.85
CA PRO A 404 -29.09 0.95 -8.16
C PRO A 404 -29.78 1.26 -6.84
N LEU A 405 -31.05 0.88 -6.71
CA LEU A 405 -31.82 0.99 -5.49
C LEU A 405 -31.43 -0.15 -4.55
N PHE A 406 -30.88 0.20 -3.40
CA PHE A 406 -30.60 -0.77 -2.34
C PHE A 406 -31.79 -0.85 -1.42
N ARG A 407 -32.45 -2.01 -1.37
CA ARG A 407 -33.57 -2.25 -0.46
C ARG A 407 -33.22 -3.32 0.56
N ILE A 408 -33.51 -3.01 1.82
CA ILE A 408 -33.34 -3.94 2.93
C ILE A 408 -34.70 -4.54 3.27
N PHE A 409 -34.75 -5.86 3.32
CA PHE A 409 -35.94 -6.63 3.67
C PHE A 409 -35.70 -7.42 4.96
N ASP A 410 -36.75 -7.53 5.82
CA ASP A 410 -36.75 -8.50 6.91
C ASP A 410 -36.94 -9.92 6.40
N MET A 411 -36.77 -10.93 7.23
CA MET A 411 -36.95 -12.34 6.86
C MET A 411 -38.38 -12.68 6.41
N GLY A 412 -39.34 -11.82 6.69
CA GLY A 412 -40.70 -11.93 6.18
C GLY A 412 -40.90 -11.32 4.80
N GLY A 413 -39.83 -10.80 4.17
CA GLY A 413 -39.89 -10.13 2.85
C GLY A 413 -40.49 -8.73 2.90
N ARG A 414 -40.64 -8.10 4.07
CA ARG A 414 -41.11 -6.73 4.21
C ARG A 414 -39.93 -5.76 4.06
N MET A 415 -40.07 -4.79 3.18
CA MET A 415 -39.08 -3.74 2.96
C MET A 415 -38.98 -2.87 4.23
N VAL A 416 -37.76 -2.75 4.78
CA VAL A 416 -37.48 -2.02 6.01
C VAL A 416 -36.79 -0.68 5.72
N TRP A 417 -35.96 -0.64 4.66
CA TRP A 417 -35.26 0.57 4.23
C TRP A 417 -35.11 0.62 2.71
N ASP A 418 -35.24 1.82 2.17
CA ASP A 418 -35.02 2.16 0.76
C ASP A 418 -33.96 3.27 0.66
N PHE A 419 -32.84 2.99 -0.05
CA PHE A 419 -31.82 3.97 -0.32
C PHE A 419 -31.90 4.31 -1.82
N GLY A 420 -32.75 5.29 -2.13
CA GLY A 420 -32.91 5.85 -3.45
C GLY A 420 -31.99 7.04 -3.72
#